data_33b6f3c8eedbef68b5566fb21a7b225a
#
_entry.id   33b6f3c8eedbef68b5566fb21a7b225a
#
_cell.length_a   1.000
_cell.length_b   1.000
_cell.length_c   1.000
_cell.angle_alpha   90.00
_cell.angle_beta   90.00
_cell.angle_gamma   90.00
#
_symmetry.space_group_name_H-M   'P 1'
#
loop_
_entity.id
_entity.type
_entity.pdbx_description
1 polymer ?
#
loop_
_entity_poly.entity_id
_entity_poly.type
_entity_poly.pdbx_seq_one_letter_code
_entity_poly.pdbx_strand_id
1 'polypeptide(L)'
;MKQYDRMISSLLYSWKIKDEYREELSKKRGEFLDKFNSTSYNDFKTREELIRGWFKYVGKNPCINKPFHCDYGCHISVGDYFFANFNCTMLDVAPITIGNHVFLAPNVAIYTAGHPISAKIRQEDLEYGKPVVIGDDVWIGGNSVINPGVRIGSNVVIGSGSVVTKDIPSGVIAAGNPCRVIRKIDAKEEQKWQEKADEFYDDLRKEGISL
;
A
#
# COMPACT_ATOMS: atom_id res chain seq x y z
N MET A 1 -16.76 14.11 20.15
CA MET A 1 -15.65 13.63 19.28
C MET A 1 -16.04 13.94 17.84
N LYS A 2 -15.20 14.62 17.08
CA LYS A 2 -15.45 14.97 15.68
C LYS A 2 -15.49 13.69 14.80
N GLN A 3 -16.09 13.77 13.63
CA GLN A 3 -16.19 12.60 12.73
C GLN A 3 -14.83 12.13 12.25
N TYR A 4 -13.90 13.05 11.99
CA TYR A 4 -12.51 12.73 11.68
C TYR A 4 -11.83 11.92 12.78
N ASP A 5 -11.96 12.36 14.05
CA ASP A 5 -11.35 11.65 15.18
C ASP A 5 -11.93 10.24 15.34
N ARG A 6 -13.23 10.06 15.10
CA ARG A 6 -13.89 8.75 15.09
C ARG A 6 -13.31 7.85 14.01
N MET A 7 -13.20 8.38 12.79
CA MET A 7 -12.68 7.69 11.61
C MET A 7 -11.29 7.12 11.85
N ILE A 8 -10.33 7.96 12.28
CA ILE A 8 -8.95 7.53 12.51
C ILE A 8 -8.78 6.65 13.76
N SER A 9 -9.75 6.67 14.68
CA SER A 9 -9.77 5.83 15.89
C SER A 9 -10.52 4.51 15.71
N SER A 10 -10.82 4.12 14.49
CA SER A 10 -11.55 2.87 14.16
C SER A 10 -12.96 2.77 14.78
N LEU A 11 -13.58 3.90 15.07
CA LEU A 11 -14.96 4.00 15.53
C LEU A 11 -15.90 4.20 14.35
N LEU A 12 -17.19 3.88 14.54
CA LEU A 12 -18.21 4.22 13.55
C LEU A 12 -18.29 5.75 13.39
N TYR A 13 -18.28 6.21 12.15
CA TYR A 13 -18.48 7.61 11.77
C TYR A 13 -19.44 7.70 10.59
N SER A 14 -19.94 8.90 10.28
CA SER A 14 -20.78 9.13 9.12
C SER A 14 -20.18 10.21 8.22
N TRP A 15 -20.10 9.93 6.94
CA TRP A 15 -19.65 10.90 5.95
C TRP A 15 -20.67 12.03 5.74
N LYS A 16 -21.95 11.81 6.05
CA LYS A 16 -23.02 12.81 5.96
C LYS A 16 -22.94 13.88 7.04
N ILE A 17 -22.32 13.56 8.20
CA ILE A 17 -22.16 14.54 9.26
C ILE A 17 -20.99 15.46 8.88
N LYS A 18 -21.28 16.76 8.82
CA LYS A 18 -20.30 17.78 8.47
C LYS A 18 -19.11 17.74 9.43
N ASP A 19 -17.91 17.73 8.86
CA ASP A 19 -16.63 17.84 9.57
C ASP A 19 -15.69 18.67 8.70
N GLU A 20 -15.49 19.93 9.06
CA GLU A 20 -14.76 20.91 8.26
C GLU A 20 -13.31 20.47 7.99
N TYR A 21 -12.68 19.82 8.95
CA TYR A 21 -11.32 19.34 8.78
C TYR A 21 -11.24 18.20 7.74
N ARG A 22 -12.17 17.26 7.81
CA ARG A 22 -12.28 16.18 6.81
C ARG A 22 -12.59 16.70 5.42
N GLU A 23 -13.47 17.70 5.31
CA GLU A 23 -13.81 18.36 4.03
C GLU A 23 -12.59 19.06 3.44
N GLU A 24 -11.79 19.76 4.26
CA GLU A 24 -10.54 20.40 3.84
C GLU A 24 -9.53 19.36 3.34
N LEU A 25 -9.34 18.24 4.05
CA LEU A 25 -8.48 17.16 3.62
C LEU A 25 -8.92 16.55 2.29
N SER A 26 -10.24 16.33 2.12
CA SER A 26 -10.80 15.80 0.86
C SER A 26 -10.54 16.73 -0.32
N LYS A 27 -10.66 18.06 -0.13
CA LYS A 27 -10.32 19.05 -1.16
C LYS A 27 -8.83 19.00 -1.52
N LYS A 28 -7.96 19.04 -0.52
CA LYS A 28 -6.50 18.96 -0.72
C LYS A 28 -6.08 17.66 -1.41
N ARG A 29 -6.73 16.53 -1.07
CA ARG A 29 -6.53 15.25 -1.77
C ARG A 29 -6.88 15.38 -3.26
N GLY A 30 -8.00 16.02 -3.61
CA GLY A 30 -8.38 16.25 -5.01
C GLY A 30 -7.28 17.02 -5.76
N GLU A 31 -6.82 18.13 -5.20
CA GLU A 31 -5.74 18.93 -5.78
C GLU A 31 -4.42 18.14 -5.92
N PHE A 32 -4.09 17.29 -4.93
CA PHE A 32 -2.92 16.41 -4.98
C PHE A 32 -3.04 15.37 -6.10
N LEU A 33 -4.17 14.65 -6.17
CA LEU A 33 -4.37 13.59 -7.17
C LEU A 33 -4.39 14.15 -8.59
N ASP A 34 -5.00 15.31 -8.81
CA ASP A 34 -5.01 15.98 -10.11
C ASP A 34 -3.59 16.34 -10.55
N LYS A 35 -2.79 16.94 -9.67
CA LYS A 35 -1.40 17.26 -9.94
C LYS A 35 -0.56 16.00 -10.17
N PHE A 36 -0.65 15.01 -9.30
CA PHE A 36 0.12 13.79 -9.36
C PHE A 36 -0.15 13.02 -10.67
N ASN A 37 -1.41 12.77 -10.97
CA ASN A 37 -1.80 11.98 -12.13
C ASN A 37 -1.63 12.71 -13.47
N SER A 38 -1.53 14.04 -13.48
CA SER A 38 -1.22 14.84 -14.67
C SER A 38 0.27 15.00 -14.98
N THR A 39 1.19 14.58 -14.08
CA THR A 39 2.64 14.66 -14.34
C THR A 39 3.03 13.95 -15.64
N SER A 40 4.14 14.35 -16.27
CA SER A 40 4.70 13.60 -17.40
C SER A 40 5.09 12.17 -16.97
N TYR A 41 5.10 11.24 -17.92
CA TYR A 41 5.37 9.82 -17.60
C TYR A 41 6.72 9.61 -16.88
N ASN A 42 7.77 10.30 -17.33
CA ASN A 42 9.12 10.18 -16.78
C ASN A 42 9.44 11.22 -15.69
N ASP A 43 8.48 12.01 -15.24
CA ASP A 43 8.69 13.02 -14.21
C ASP A 43 8.55 12.42 -12.80
N PHE A 44 9.48 11.54 -12.46
CA PHE A 44 9.54 10.88 -11.15
C PHE A 44 9.83 11.86 -10.02
N LYS A 45 10.66 12.90 -10.31
CA LYS A 45 11.04 13.92 -9.33
C LYS A 45 9.83 14.69 -8.81
N THR A 46 9.01 15.22 -9.71
CA THR A 46 7.80 15.96 -9.31
C THR A 46 6.84 15.05 -8.53
N ARG A 47 6.68 13.79 -8.93
CA ARG A 47 5.85 12.85 -8.18
C ARG A 47 6.39 12.59 -6.78
N GLU A 48 7.71 12.43 -6.62
CA GLU A 48 8.32 12.28 -5.30
C GLU A 48 8.10 13.53 -4.44
N GLU A 49 8.28 14.72 -4.96
CA GLU A 49 8.02 15.98 -4.24
C GLU A 49 6.55 16.08 -3.78
N LEU A 50 5.62 15.71 -4.65
CA LEU A 50 4.18 15.73 -4.33
C LEU A 50 3.83 14.76 -3.20
N ILE A 51 4.31 13.51 -3.23
CA ILE A 51 4.02 12.55 -2.15
C ILE A 51 4.70 12.94 -0.83
N ARG A 52 5.92 13.49 -0.86
CA ARG A 52 6.60 14.02 0.33
C ARG A 52 5.85 15.19 0.96
N GLY A 53 5.21 16.01 0.15
CA GLY A 53 4.40 17.14 0.62
C GLY A 53 3.02 16.74 1.16
N TRP A 54 2.58 15.51 0.91
CA TRP A 54 1.21 15.11 1.22
C TRP A 54 1.08 13.87 2.10
N PHE A 55 1.88 12.82 1.90
CA PHE A 55 1.84 11.64 2.74
C PHE A 55 2.33 11.96 4.17
N LYS A 56 1.86 11.19 5.13
CA LYS A 56 2.27 11.34 6.54
C LYS A 56 3.78 11.15 6.72
N TYR A 57 4.36 10.18 6.00
CA TYR A 57 5.79 9.90 6.00
C TYR A 57 6.21 9.26 4.68
N VAL A 58 7.39 9.63 4.18
CA VAL A 58 7.99 9.05 2.97
C VAL A 58 9.48 8.86 3.20
N GLY A 59 9.95 7.63 3.17
CA GLY A 59 11.36 7.24 3.28
C GLY A 59 12.20 7.65 2.06
N LYS A 60 13.41 7.11 1.94
CA LYS A 60 14.34 7.39 0.84
C LYS A 60 13.90 6.68 -0.45
N ASN A 61 14.18 7.31 -1.59
CA ASN A 61 14.03 6.74 -2.93
C ASN A 61 12.66 6.07 -3.19
N PRO A 62 11.52 6.74 -2.90
CA PRO A 62 10.22 6.21 -3.23
C PRO A 62 9.96 6.30 -4.73
N CYS A 63 9.19 5.37 -5.27
CA CYS A 63 8.71 5.45 -6.65
C CYS A 63 7.24 5.02 -6.70
N ILE A 64 6.36 5.92 -7.13
CA ILE A 64 4.96 5.62 -7.38
C ILE A 64 4.63 5.95 -8.83
N ASN A 65 4.20 4.95 -9.58
CA ASN A 65 3.71 5.12 -10.94
C ASN A 65 2.27 5.60 -10.95
N LYS A 66 1.93 6.39 -11.95
CA LYS A 66 0.57 6.88 -12.18
C LYS A 66 -0.21 5.95 -13.12
N PRO A 67 -1.56 5.91 -13.04
CA PRO A 67 -2.36 6.62 -12.04
C PRO A 67 -2.25 6.01 -10.66
N PHE A 68 -2.42 6.85 -9.64
CA PHE A 68 -2.50 6.47 -8.23
C PHE A 68 -3.77 7.08 -7.62
N HIS A 69 -4.40 6.36 -6.67
CA HIS A 69 -5.63 6.78 -6.01
C HIS A 69 -5.55 6.59 -4.50
N CYS A 70 -6.11 7.53 -3.75
CA CYS A 70 -6.24 7.44 -2.28
C CYS A 70 -7.48 8.18 -1.80
N ASP A 71 -7.91 7.92 -0.55
CA ASP A 71 -9.03 8.65 0.07
C ASP A 71 -8.58 9.99 0.64
N TYR A 72 -7.44 10.01 1.32
CA TYR A 72 -6.89 11.23 1.92
C TYR A 72 -5.42 11.43 1.53
N GLY A 73 -4.62 10.38 1.50
CA GLY A 73 -3.17 10.40 1.28
C GLY A 73 -2.37 10.73 2.53
N CYS A 74 -2.84 11.67 3.35
CA CYS A 74 -2.15 12.11 4.57
C CYS A 74 -2.13 11.08 5.71
N HIS A 75 -2.78 9.94 5.57
CA HIS A 75 -2.67 8.83 6.53
C HIS A 75 -1.75 7.71 6.03
N ILE A 76 -1.10 7.88 4.87
CA ILE A 76 -0.18 6.92 4.29
C ILE A 76 1.23 7.20 4.77
N SER A 77 1.92 6.15 5.25
CA SER A 77 3.35 6.17 5.57
C SER A 77 4.04 5.07 4.79
N VAL A 78 5.12 5.40 4.08
CA VAL A 78 5.93 4.43 3.32
C VAL A 78 7.40 4.55 3.70
N GLY A 79 8.08 3.41 3.85
CA GLY A 79 9.49 3.34 4.19
C GLY A 79 10.44 3.60 3.01
N ASP A 80 11.71 3.30 3.22
CA ASP A 80 12.76 3.45 2.23
C ASP A 80 12.55 2.49 1.05
N TYR A 81 12.87 2.96 -0.18
CA TYR A 81 12.81 2.17 -1.42
C TYR A 81 11.43 1.56 -1.71
N PHE A 82 10.38 2.27 -1.29
CA PHE A 82 9.02 1.88 -1.60
C PHE A 82 8.73 2.02 -3.11
N PHE A 83 8.17 0.99 -3.70
CA PHE A 83 7.73 1.01 -5.10
C PHE A 83 6.26 0.64 -5.24
N ALA A 84 5.47 1.47 -5.91
CA ALA A 84 4.12 1.15 -6.34
C ALA A 84 3.99 1.28 -7.86
N ASN A 85 3.58 0.20 -8.50
CA ASN A 85 3.35 0.16 -9.94
C ASN A 85 2.03 0.84 -10.31
N PHE A 86 1.65 0.76 -11.58
CA PHE A 86 0.48 1.44 -12.13
C PHE A 86 -0.82 1.08 -11.44
N ASN A 87 -1.70 2.08 -11.32
CA ASN A 87 -3.08 1.91 -10.88
C ASN A 87 -3.24 1.32 -9.47
N CYS A 88 -2.29 1.60 -8.58
CA CYS A 88 -2.44 1.25 -7.18
C CYS A 88 -3.45 2.16 -6.49
N THR A 89 -4.25 1.58 -5.58
CA THR A 89 -5.27 2.29 -4.81
C THR A 89 -5.07 2.07 -3.32
N MET A 90 -5.04 3.16 -2.53
CA MET A 90 -4.91 3.11 -1.07
C MET A 90 -6.04 3.90 -0.42
N LEU A 91 -7.11 3.21 0.03
CA LEU A 91 -8.21 3.85 0.72
C LEU A 91 -7.84 4.05 2.19
N ASP A 92 -7.27 5.20 2.49
CA ASP A 92 -6.63 5.53 3.77
C ASP A 92 -7.54 6.32 4.71
N VAL A 93 -8.79 5.87 4.92
CA VAL A 93 -9.65 6.43 5.98
C VAL A 93 -9.09 6.14 7.38
N ALA A 94 -8.29 5.08 7.53
CA ALA A 94 -7.45 4.81 8.69
C ALA A 94 -5.99 4.68 8.24
N PRO A 95 -5.00 4.70 9.17
CA PRO A 95 -3.60 4.65 8.78
C PRO A 95 -3.21 3.43 7.95
N ILE A 96 -2.42 3.67 6.89
CA ILE A 96 -1.68 2.67 6.12
C ILE A 96 -0.20 2.89 6.43
N THR A 97 0.45 1.87 7.00
CA THR A 97 1.88 1.91 7.32
C THR A 97 2.59 0.80 6.56
N ILE A 98 3.55 1.17 5.73
CA ILE A 98 4.31 0.28 4.86
C ILE A 98 5.79 0.44 5.19
N GLY A 99 6.49 -0.68 5.38
CA GLY A 99 7.91 -0.73 5.70
C GLY A 99 8.83 -0.42 4.51
N ASN A 100 10.09 -0.80 4.66
CA ASN A 100 11.15 -0.59 3.67
C ASN A 100 11.13 -1.68 2.59
N HIS A 101 11.63 -1.35 1.38
CA HIS A 101 11.78 -2.30 0.27
C HIS A 101 10.49 -3.06 -0.06
N VAL A 102 9.34 -2.37 0.00
CA VAL A 102 8.05 -2.95 -0.34
C VAL A 102 7.71 -2.65 -1.81
N PHE A 103 7.37 -3.70 -2.56
CA PHE A 103 6.99 -3.61 -3.96
C PHE A 103 5.52 -3.97 -4.15
N LEU A 104 4.75 -3.03 -4.69
CA LEU A 104 3.37 -3.24 -5.13
C LEU A 104 3.33 -3.36 -6.65
N ALA A 105 2.88 -4.50 -7.15
CA ALA A 105 2.67 -4.71 -8.59
C ALA A 105 1.42 -3.95 -9.08
N PRO A 106 1.13 -3.93 -10.40
CA PRO A 106 -0.01 -3.18 -10.93
C PRO A 106 -1.36 -3.57 -10.31
N ASN A 107 -2.24 -2.60 -10.15
CA ASN A 107 -3.60 -2.76 -9.64
C ASN A 107 -3.68 -3.32 -8.21
N VAL A 108 -2.65 -3.18 -7.39
CA VAL A 108 -2.73 -3.55 -5.97
C VAL A 108 -3.61 -2.54 -5.25
N ALA A 109 -4.54 -3.05 -4.45
CA ALA A 109 -5.46 -2.25 -3.67
C ALA A 109 -5.27 -2.53 -2.16
N ILE A 110 -5.14 -1.47 -1.37
CA ILE A 110 -5.03 -1.52 0.09
C ILE A 110 -6.21 -0.73 0.66
N TYR A 111 -7.11 -1.42 1.36
CA TYR A 111 -8.31 -0.81 1.90
C TYR A 111 -8.27 -0.77 3.41
N THR A 112 -8.49 0.41 3.99
CA THR A 112 -8.73 0.55 5.43
C THR A 112 -10.21 0.82 5.73
N ALA A 113 -10.99 1.21 4.71
CA ALA A 113 -12.40 1.51 4.79
C ALA A 113 -13.26 0.25 4.89
N GLY A 114 -14.31 0.30 5.70
CA GLY A 114 -15.31 -0.74 5.79
C GLY A 114 -16.68 -0.24 6.20
N HIS A 115 -17.70 -1.02 5.86
CA HIS A 115 -19.09 -0.76 6.24
C HIS A 115 -19.64 -1.82 7.18
N PRO A 116 -20.56 -1.48 8.10
CA PRO A 116 -21.23 -2.46 8.94
C PRO A 116 -21.90 -3.58 8.14
N ILE A 117 -21.74 -4.82 8.61
CA ILE A 117 -22.36 -6.00 7.97
C ILE A 117 -23.90 -5.90 8.07
N SER A 118 -24.43 -5.34 9.17
CA SER A 118 -25.85 -5.10 9.33
C SER A 118 -26.37 -4.14 8.25
N ALA A 119 -27.27 -4.62 7.41
CA ALA A 119 -27.88 -3.81 6.35
C ALA A 119 -28.59 -2.57 6.93
N LYS A 120 -29.30 -2.73 8.05
CA LYS A 120 -29.98 -1.63 8.75
C LYS A 120 -29.01 -0.52 9.13
N ILE A 121 -27.88 -0.86 9.76
CA ILE A 121 -26.88 0.11 10.21
C ILE A 121 -26.12 0.71 9.02
N ARG A 122 -25.85 -0.08 7.97
CA ARG A 122 -25.21 0.42 6.74
C ARG A 122 -26.08 1.45 6.01
N GLN A 123 -27.40 1.29 6.04
CA GLN A 123 -28.35 2.25 5.46
C GLN A 123 -28.36 3.61 6.19
N GLU A 124 -27.83 3.68 7.41
CA GLU A 124 -27.62 4.92 8.15
C GLU A 124 -26.35 5.66 7.72
N ASP A 125 -25.68 5.19 6.64
CA ASP A 125 -24.42 5.75 6.10
C ASP A 125 -23.28 5.76 7.12
N LEU A 126 -23.22 4.73 7.98
CA LEU A 126 -22.13 4.53 8.91
C LEU A 126 -21.01 3.71 8.27
N GLU A 127 -19.80 4.14 8.56
CA GLU A 127 -18.55 3.55 8.10
C GLU A 127 -17.59 3.37 9.28
N TYR A 128 -16.54 2.58 9.08
CA TYR A 128 -15.41 2.49 9.99
C TYR A 128 -14.09 2.35 9.22
N GLY A 129 -13.00 2.73 9.84
CA GLY A 129 -11.64 2.48 9.34
C GLY A 129 -10.92 1.45 10.21
N LYS A 130 -10.13 0.56 9.60
CA LYS A 130 -9.18 -0.31 10.32
C LYS A 130 -7.80 -0.19 9.69
N PRO A 131 -6.75 0.15 10.46
CA PRO A 131 -5.43 0.36 9.92
C PRO A 131 -4.87 -0.91 9.27
N VAL A 132 -4.07 -0.72 8.22
CA VAL A 132 -3.30 -1.80 7.57
C VAL A 132 -1.82 -1.55 7.82
N VAL A 133 -1.09 -2.62 8.15
CA VAL A 133 0.35 -2.57 8.39
C VAL A 133 1.04 -3.62 7.52
N ILE A 134 2.05 -3.21 6.78
CA ILE A 134 2.90 -4.07 5.94
C ILE A 134 4.33 -3.89 6.41
N GLY A 135 5.01 -4.99 6.73
CA GLY A 135 6.41 -5.00 7.17
C GLY A 135 7.41 -4.69 6.06
N ASP A 136 8.67 -4.95 6.30
CA ASP A 136 9.75 -4.74 5.35
C ASP A 136 9.88 -5.90 4.36
N ASP A 137 10.49 -5.66 3.19
CA ASP A 137 10.84 -6.69 2.21
C ASP A 137 9.62 -7.49 1.73
N VAL A 138 8.50 -6.80 1.45
CA VAL A 138 7.27 -7.43 1.00
C VAL A 138 7.03 -7.16 -0.49
N TRP A 139 6.76 -8.21 -1.24
CA TRP A 139 6.29 -8.11 -2.62
C TRP A 139 4.82 -8.53 -2.73
N ILE A 140 3.96 -7.63 -3.20
CA ILE A 140 2.54 -7.89 -3.43
C ILE A 140 2.29 -7.96 -4.93
N GLY A 141 1.92 -9.15 -5.39
CA GLY A 141 1.59 -9.45 -6.78
C GLY A 141 0.36 -8.70 -7.28
N GLY A 142 0.31 -8.45 -8.57
CA GLY A 142 -0.72 -7.62 -9.20
C GLY A 142 -2.15 -8.10 -8.99
N ASN A 143 -3.09 -7.16 -9.03
CA ASN A 143 -4.52 -7.38 -8.78
C ASN A 143 -4.83 -7.96 -7.40
N SER A 144 -3.93 -7.82 -6.43
CA SER A 144 -4.17 -8.26 -5.06
C SER A 144 -4.89 -7.18 -4.26
N VAL A 145 -5.73 -7.61 -3.32
CA VAL A 145 -6.49 -6.74 -2.42
C VAL A 145 -6.10 -7.05 -0.97
N ILE A 146 -5.72 -6.01 -0.21
CA ILE A 146 -5.46 -6.09 1.23
C ILE A 146 -6.64 -5.46 1.95
N ASN A 147 -7.34 -6.25 2.76
CA ASN A 147 -8.55 -5.84 3.44
C ASN A 147 -8.27 -5.07 4.76
N PRO A 148 -9.27 -4.33 5.26
CA PRO A 148 -9.14 -3.52 6.47
C PRO A 148 -8.71 -4.32 7.70
N GLY A 149 -7.73 -3.79 8.43
CA GLY A 149 -7.25 -4.37 9.68
C GLY A 149 -6.16 -5.43 9.53
N VAL A 150 -5.76 -5.77 8.30
CA VAL A 150 -4.75 -6.80 8.03
C VAL A 150 -3.34 -6.30 8.38
N ARG A 151 -2.55 -7.21 8.96
CA ARG A 151 -1.11 -7.05 9.16
C ARG A 151 -0.36 -8.09 8.31
N ILE A 152 0.58 -7.63 7.50
CA ILE A 152 1.51 -8.49 6.74
C ILE A 152 2.89 -8.33 7.37
N GLY A 153 3.51 -9.44 7.78
CA GLY A 153 4.86 -9.44 8.33
C GLY A 153 5.93 -9.10 7.30
N SER A 154 7.19 -9.16 7.69
CA SER A 154 8.34 -8.88 6.80
C SER A 154 8.79 -10.13 6.02
N ASN A 155 9.50 -9.92 4.91
CA ASN A 155 9.95 -10.98 4.00
C ASN A 155 8.78 -11.87 3.55
N VAL A 156 7.77 -11.25 2.91
CA VAL A 156 6.54 -11.92 2.46
C VAL A 156 6.33 -11.70 0.96
N VAL A 157 5.93 -12.76 0.27
CA VAL A 157 5.45 -12.67 -1.11
C VAL A 157 3.96 -12.99 -1.14
N ILE A 158 3.15 -12.05 -1.64
CA ILE A 158 1.73 -12.27 -1.92
C ILE A 158 1.56 -12.53 -3.41
N GLY A 159 1.08 -13.70 -3.77
CA GLY A 159 0.81 -14.07 -5.16
C GLY A 159 -0.28 -13.20 -5.80
N SER A 160 -0.17 -12.96 -7.11
CA SER A 160 -1.12 -12.13 -7.86
C SER A 160 -2.57 -12.61 -7.74
N GLY A 161 -3.53 -11.68 -7.77
CA GLY A 161 -4.96 -11.98 -7.66
C GLY A 161 -5.42 -12.39 -6.26
N SER A 162 -4.59 -12.20 -5.23
CA SER A 162 -4.92 -12.59 -3.86
C SER A 162 -5.86 -11.60 -3.18
N VAL A 163 -6.73 -12.12 -2.29
CA VAL A 163 -7.54 -11.31 -1.38
C VAL A 163 -7.13 -11.62 0.06
N VAL A 164 -6.34 -10.74 0.65
CA VAL A 164 -5.81 -10.90 2.00
C VAL A 164 -6.82 -10.42 3.02
N THR A 165 -7.43 -11.36 3.73
CA THR A 165 -8.52 -11.13 4.70
C THR A 165 -8.12 -11.39 6.15
N LYS A 166 -6.90 -11.88 6.38
CA LYS A 166 -6.32 -12.21 7.69
C LYS A 166 -4.83 -11.87 7.68
N ASP A 167 -4.27 -11.72 8.86
CA ASP A 167 -2.85 -11.48 9.04
C ASP A 167 -1.98 -12.55 8.39
N ILE A 168 -0.87 -12.12 7.81
CA ILE A 168 0.13 -12.99 7.18
C ILE A 168 1.43 -12.91 7.99
N PRO A 169 1.96 -14.03 8.49
CA PRO A 169 3.20 -14.04 9.24
C PRO A 169 4.42 -13.73 8.35
N SER A 170 5.54 -13.36 8.96
CA SER A 170 6.79 -13.11 8.25
C SER A 170 7.38 -14.39 7.62
N GLY A 171 8.20 -14.22 6.56
CA GLY A 171 9.00 -15.28 5.95
C GLY A 171 8.20 -16.30 5.15
N VAL A 172 7.09 -15.89 4.52
CA VAL A 172 6.20 -16.82 3.82
C VAL A 172 5.83 -16.34 2.41
N ILE A 173 5.43 -17.31 1.59
CA ILE A 173 4.66 -17.07 0.36
C ILE A 173 3.20 -17.40 0.68
N ALA A 174 2.30 -16.46 0.37
CA ALA A 174 0.86 -16.62 0.52
C ALA A 174 0.14 -16.22 -0.77
N ALA A 175 -0.98 -16.86 -1.09
CA ALA A 175 -1.75 -16.54 -2.27
C ALA A 175 -3.20 -17.02 -2.18
N GLY A 176 -4.03 -16.57 -3.12
CA GLY A 176 -5.39 -17.04 -3.35
C GLY A 176 -6.49 -16.11 -2.84
N ASN A 177 -7.73 -16.50 -3.07
CA ASN A 177 -8.93 -15.83 -2.58
C ASN A 177 -9.86 -16.85 -1.88
N PRO A 178 -9.94 -16.80 -0.54
CA PRO A 178 -9.17 -15.95 0.39
C PRO A 178 -7.69 -16.37 0.45
N CYS A 179 -6.79 -15.40 0.62
CA CYS A 179 -5.35 -15.62 0.70
C CYS A 179 -4.98 -16.54 1.88
N ARG A 180 -4.07 -17.48 1.62
CA ARG A 180 -3.55 -18.43 2.62
C ARG A 180 -2.05 -18.58 2.45
N VAL A 181 -1.34 -18.85 3.55
CA VAL A 181 0.06 -19.24 3.50
C VAL A 181 0.19 -20.55 2.71
N ILE A 182 1.04 -20.53 1.71
CA ILE A 182 1.35 -21.69 0.86
C ILE A 182 2.58 -22.42 1.41
N ARG A 183 3.65 -21.68 1.70
CA ARG A 183 4.91 -22.22 2.23
C ARG A 183 5.76 -21.14 2.87
N LYS A 184 6.75 -21.55 3.63
CA LYS A 184 7.82 -20.67 4.09
C LYS A 184 8.80 -20.36 2.94
N ILE A 185 9.45 -19.21 3.02
CA ILE A 185 10.66 -18.91 2.25
C ILE A 185 11.82 -19.57 3.01
N ASP A 186 12.50 -20.50 2.37
CA ASP A 186 13.57 -21.26 3.00
C ASP A 186 14.94 -20.92 2.42
N ALA A 187 16.02 -21.38 3.08
CA ALA A 187 17.39 -21.12 2.67
C ALA A 187 17.73 -21.67 1.26
N LYS A 188 17.02 -22.71 0.80
CA LYS A 188 17.23 -23.26 -0.56
C LYS A 188 16.71 -22.30 -1.63
N GLU A 189 15.59 -21.63 -1.35
CA GLU A 189 15.05 -20.60 -2.25
C GLU A 189 16.02 -19.42 -2.33
N GLU A 190 16.51 -18.94 -1.18
CA GLU A 190 17.49 -17.86 -1.11
C GLU A 190 18.79 -18.21 -1.84
N GLN A 191 19.33 -19.40 -1.60
CA GLN A 191 20.53 -19.87 -2.28
C GLN A 191 20.35 -19.91 -3.81
N LYS A 192 19.24 -20.46 -4.28
CA LYS A 192 18.92 -20.53 -5.71
C LYS A 192 18.90 -19.14 -6.37
N TRP A 193 18.34 -18.14 -5.70
CA TRP A 193 18.33 -16.78 -6.22
C TRP A 193 19.69 -16.10 -6.11
N GLN A 194 20.48 -16.42 -5.06
CA GLN A 194 21.86 -15.94 -4.94
C GLN A 194 22.73 -16.45 -6.09
N GLU A 195 22.67 -17.75 -6.42
CA GLU A 195 23.39 -18.34 -7.55
C GLU A 195 23.08 -17.63 -8.87
N LYS A 196 21.78 -17.31 -9.11
CA LYS A 196 21.38 -16.55 -10.29
C LYS A 196 21.85 -15.09 -10.29
N ALA A 197 21.88 -14.47 -9.12
CA ALA A 197 22.39 -13.11 -8.97
C ALA A 197 23.92 -13.08 -9.21
N ASP A 198 24.65 -14.07 -8.72
CA ASP A 198 26.09 -14.20 -8.93
C ASP A 198 26.42 -14.38 -10.42
N GLU A 199 25.67 -15.22 -11.15
CA GLU A 199 25.77 -15.38 -12.60
C GLU A 199 25.54 -14.03 -13.33
N PHE A 200 24.48 -13.30 -12.95
CA PHE A 200 24.19 -11.98 -13.51
C PHE A 200 25.30 -10.97 -13.27
N TYR A 201 25.84 -10.90 -12.04
CA TYR A 201 26.95 -10.00 -11.73
C TYR A 201 28.26 -10.39 -12.41
N ASP A 202 28.50 -11.71 -12.64
CA ASP A 202 29.65 -12.19 -13.42
C ASP A 202 29.57 -11.73 -14.87
N ASP A 203 28.40 -11.77 -15.46
CA ASP A 203 28.21 -11.32 -16.85
C ASP A 203 28.40 -9.82 -16.97
N LEU A 204 27.87 -9.00 -16.04
CA LEU A 204 28.12 -7.56 -16.01
C LEU A 204 29.62 -7.24 -15.89
N ARG A 205 30.36 -7.99 -15.04
CA ARG A 205 31.82 -7.83 -14.91
C ARG A 205 32.56 -8.12 -16.21
N LYS A 206 32.17 -9.16 -16.95
CA LYS A 206 32.74 -9.49 -18.26
C LYS A 206 32.49 -8.39 -19.30
N GLU A 207 31.33 -7.72 -19.22
CA GLU A 207 30.95 -6.60 -20.08
C GLU A 207 31.51 -5.24 -19.64
N GLY A 208 32.19 -5.18 -18.48
CA GLY A 208 32.75 -3.96 -17.93
C GLY A 208 31.69 -2.99 -17.36
N ILE A 209 30.50 -3.48 -17.03
CA ILE A 209 29.38 -2.71 -16.46
C ILE A 209 29.45 -2.80 -14.93
N SER A 210 29.38 -1.63 -14.26
CA SER A 210 29.20 -1.52 -12.80
C SER A 210 27.80 -1.01 -12.49
N LEU A 211 27.14 -1.60 -11.50
CA LEU A 211 25.86 -1.13 -10.93
C LEU A 211 26.09 -0.11 -9.82
#